data_f988845f95472c1c32187b26d6d3cb53
#
_entry.id   f988845f95472c1c32187b26d6d3cb53
#
_cell.length_a   1.000
_cell.length_b   1.000
_cell.length_c   1.000
_cell.angle_alpha   90.00
_cell.angle_beta   90.00
_cell.angle_gamma   90.00
#
_symmetry.space_group_name_H-M   'P 1'
#
loop_
_entity.id
_entity.type
_entity.pdbx_description
1 polymer ?
#
loop_
_entity_poly.entity_id
_entity_poly.type
_entity_poly.pdbx_seq_one_letter_code
_entity_poly.pdbx_strand_id
1 'polypeptide(L)'
;MSRSPEGIFPIDRQRRKRLFFLAGLLTLLLLYFPINQNVSGGITPDLPIDAFIPLWPIWAVPYLLSIPWWIAALAWGALKMDYPRWRQFSLCLGITIVISYLIFIIYPTYVVRPEITAQDFFSQLVLWIYGSDQVHNALPSGHTYTTLIIVIFWSQWLPKLKPL
;
A
#
# COMPACT_ATOMS: atom_id res chain seq x y z
N MET A 1 9.39 19.98 -51.20
CA MET A 1 9.82 19.54 -49.86
C MET A 1 8.67 19.77 -48.89
N SER A 2 7.84 18.76 -48.72
CA SER A 2 6.69 18.82 -47.79
C SER A 2 7.18 18.34 -46.44
N ARG A 3 7.21 19.25 -45.41
CA ARG A 3 7.42 18.88 -44.04
C ARG A 3 6.10 18.33 -43.51
N SER A 4 6.05 17.05 -43.23
CA SER A 4 4.97 16.44 -42.46
C SER A 4 4.86 17.13 -41.11
N PRO A 5 3.67 17.45 -40.60
CA PRO A 5 3.51 17.97 -39.25
C PRO A 5 3.84 16.82 -38.28
N GLU A 6 4.98 16.94 -37.58
CA GLU A 6 5.32 16.07 -36.46
C GLU A 6 4.29 16.32 -35.35
N GLY A 7 3.18 15.59 -35.48
CA GLY A 7 2.10 15.60 -34.52
C GLY A 7 2.46 14.80 -33.27
N ILE A 8 2.20 15.43 -32.12
CA ILE A 8 1.82 14.81 -30.85
C ILE A 8 2.55 13.47 -30.61
N PHE A 9 3.64 13.50 -29.85
CA PHE A 9 4.50 12.38 -29.53
C PHE A 9 3.67 11.11 -29.24
N PRO A 10 3.81 10.03 -30.02
CA PRO A 10 3.13 8.79 -29.70
C PRO A 10 3.63 8.32 -28.35
N ILE A 11 2.74 8.27 -27.37
CA ILE A 11 3.06 7.68 -26.05
C ILE A 11 3.61 6.30 -26.36
N ASP A 12 4.89 6.09 -26.03
CA ASP A 12 5.56 4.80 -26.25
C ASP A 12 4.64 3.67 -25.79
N ARG A 13 4.45 2.65 -26.63
CA ARG A 13 3.59 1.50 -26.36
C ARG A 13 3.89 0.86 -24.98
N GLN A 14 5.16 0.87 -24.56
CA GLN A 14 5.56 0.36 -23.24
C GLN A 14 5.09 1.28 -22.13
N ARG A 15 5.14 2.59 -22.31
CA ARG A 15 4.62 3.56 -21.35
C ARG A 15 3.11 3.40 -21.14
N ARG A 16 2.33 3.19 -22.21
CA ARG A 16 0.89 2.91 -22.09
C ARG A 16 0.63 1.64 -21.28
N LYS A 17 1.39 0.58 -21.50
CA LYS A 17 1.28 -0.67 -20.74
C LYS A 17 1.61 -0.46 -19.27
N ARG A 18 2.67 0.30 -18.95
CA ARG A 18 3.04 0.61 -17.56
C ARG A 18 1.94 1.41 -16.85
N LEU A 19 1.38 2.41 -17.51
CA LEU A 19 0.27 3.21 -16.96
C LEU A 19 -1.00 2.37 -16.76
N PHE A 20 -1.27 1.41 -17.64
CA PHE A 20 -2.38 0.47 -17.46
C PHE A 20 -2.21 -0.38 -16.19
N PHE A 21 -1.03 -0.94 -15.95
CA PHE A 21 -0.74 -1.66 -14.72
C PHE A 21 -0.81 -0.75 -13.48
N LEU A 22 -0.33 0.49 -13.59
CA LEU A 22 -0.46 1.47 -12.50
C LEU A 22 -1.93 1.73 -12.16
N ALA A 23 -2.76 1.99 -13.18
CA ALA A 23 -4.19 2.20 -12.98
C ALA A 23 -4.85 0.98 -12.32
N GLY A 24 -4.51 -0.24 -12.76
CA GLY A 24 -4.99 -1.47 -12.13
C GLY A 24 -4.59 -1.60 -10.65
N LEU A 25 -3.34 -1.29 -10.31
CA LEU A 25 -2.88 -1.30 -8.91
C LEU A 25 -3.61 -0.25 -8.07
N LEU A 26 -3.77 0.97 -8.58
CA LEU A 26 -4.50 2.02 -7.88
C LEU A 26 -5.97 1.63 -7.66
N THR A 27 -6.60 1.02 -8.66
CA THR A 27 -7.97 0.49 -8.50
C THR A 27 -8.03 -0.58 -7.42
N LEU A 28 -7.09 -1.53 -7.41
CA LEU A 28 -7.02 -2.55 -6.36
C LEU A 28 -6.84 -1.92 -4.98
N LEU A 29 -5.95 -0.94 -4.84
CA LEU A 29 -5.75 -0.25 -3.56
C LEU A 29 -7.01 0.49 -3.10
N LEU A 30 -7.77 1.11 -4.01
CA LEU A 30 -9.03 1.78 -3.70
C LEU A 30 -10.14 0.80 -3.27
N LEU A 31 -10.12 -0.44 -3.77
CA LEU A 31 -11.06 -1.48 -3.35
C LEU A 31 -10.91 -1.90 -1.88
N TYR A 32 -9.81 -1.52 -1.24
CA TYR A 32 -9.65 -1.70 0.20
C TYR A 32 -10.81 -1.09 1.00
N PHE A 33 -11.19 0.14 0.68
CA PHE A 33 -12.20 0.89 1.44
C PHE A 33 -13.56 0.19 1.47
N PRO A 34 -14.19 -0.18 0.33
CA PRO A 34 -15.46 -0.87 0.37
C PRO A 34 -15.36 -2.26 1.01
N ILE A 35 -14.24 -2.98 0.88
CA ILE A 35 -14.04 -4.26 1.56
C ILE A 35 -13.98 -4.04 3.07
N ASN A 36 -13.15 -3.10 3.54
CA ASN A 36 -12.97 -2.81 4.95
C ASN A 36 -14.29 -2.36 5.63
N GLN A 37 -15.12 -1.61 4.91
CA GLN A 37 -16.41 -1.13 5.43
C GLN A 37 -17.51 -2.20 5.49
N ASN A 38 -17.41 -3.26 4.69
CA ASN A 38 -18.44 -4.30 4.59
C ASN A 38 -18.07 -5.61 5.29
N VAL A 39 -16.82 -5.77 5.72
CA VAL A 39 -16.39 -6.93 6.51
C VAL A 39 -16.82 -6.74 7.96
N SER A 40 -17.34 -7.81 8.58
CA SER A 40 -17.77 -7.81 9.97
C SER A 40 -17.44 -9.15 10.65
N GLY A 41 -17.39 -9.12 11.98
CA GLY A 41 -17.07 -10.32 12.77
C GLY A 41 -15.59 -10.72 12.63
N GLY A 42 -15.30 -11.99 12.84
CA GLY A 42 -13.94 -12.54 12.75
C GLY A 42 -13.28 -12.78 14.09
N ILE A 43 -11.95 -12.90 14.08
CA ILE A 43 -11.14 -13.17 15.25
C ILE A 43 -10.08 -12.09 15.46
N THR A 44 -9.63 -11.91 16.70
CA THR A 44 -8.44 -11.11 17.01
C THR A 44 -7.19 -11.98 16.82
N PRO A 45 -6.18 -11.53 16.08
CA PRO A 45 -4.92 -12.25 15.91
C PRO A 45 -3.93 -11.98 17.06
N ASP A 46 -4.44 -11.63 18.24
CA ASP A 46 -3.62 -11.21 19.37
C ASP A 46 -2.74 -12.35 19.89
N LEU A 47 -1.51 -12.01 20.18
CA LEU A 47 -0.54 -12.89 20.82
C LEU A 47 -0.33 -12.48 22.27
N PRO A 48 0.04 -13.40 23.18
CA PRO A 48 0.31 -13.03 24.59
C PRO A 48 1.35 -11.94 24.75
N ILE A 49 2.28 -11.79 23.81
CA ILE A 49 3.29 -10.74 23.81
C ILE A 49 2.71 -9.35 23.57
N ASP A 50 1.59 -9.25 22.89
CA ASP A 50 0.98 -7.95 22.53
C ASP A 50 0.56 -7.18 23.79
N ALA A 51 0.22 -7.90 24.87
CA ALA A 51 -0.09 -7.29 26.16
C ALA A 51 1.08 -6.51 26.78
N PHE A 52 2.31 -6.78 26.37
CA PHE A 52 3.53 -6.12 26.85
C PHE A 52 4.01 -5.01 25.92
N ILE A 53 3.39 -4.83 24.75
CA ILE A 53 3.78 -3.80 23.77
C ILE A 53 2.97 -2.54 24.07
N PRO A 54 3.61 -1.45 24.57
CA PRO A 54 2.87 -0.22 24.83
C PRO A 54 2.44 0.45 23.54
N LEU A 55 1.26 1.07 23.56
CA LEU A 55 0.84 1.95 22.48
C LEU A 55 1.67 3.24 22.50
N TRP A 56 2.47 3.45 21.47
CA TRP A 56 3.21 4.69 21.26
C TRP A 56 2.59 5.49 20.11
N PRO A 57 1.80 6.54 20.39
CA PRO A 57 1.07 7.29 19.37
C PRO A 57 1.95 7.90 18.28
N ILE A 58 3.23 8.15 18.55
CA ILE A 58 4.21 8.68 17.57
C ILE A 58 4.33 7.80 16.32
N TRP A 59 4.04 6.50 16.40
CA TRP A 59 4.05 5.59 15.25
C TRP A 59 2.94 5.85 14.24
N ALA A 60 1.95 6.69 14.58
CA ALA A 60 0.99 7.20 13.62
C ALA A 60 1.67 7.99 12.48
N VAL A 61 2.79 8.65 12.76
CA VAL A 61 3.52 9.45 11.75
C VAL A 61 4.08 8.58 10.62
N PRO A 62 4.95 7.59 10.86
CA PRO A 62 5.44 6.73 9.78
C PRO A 62 4.31 5.91 9.13
N TYR A 63 3.27 5.54 9.86
CA TYR A 63 2.08 4.88 9.32
C TYR A 63 1.41 5.75 8.25
N LEU A 64 1.12 7.01 8.54
CA LEU A 64 0.49 7.94 7.61
C LEU A 64 1.42 8.31 6.45
N LEU A 65 2.73 8.46 6.70
CA LEU A 65 3.71 8.76 5.66
C LEU A 65 3.94 7.62 4.68
N SER A 66 3.60 6.39 5.04
CA SER A 66 3.72 5.24 4.13
C SER A 66 2.84 5.40 2.88
N ILE A 67 1.65 5.97 2.99
CA ILE A 67 0.70 6.13 1.89
C ILE A 67 1.24 7.05 0.79
N PRO A 68 1.63 8.32 1.06
CA PRO A 68 2.23 9.17 0.03
C PRO A 68 3.55 8.62 -0.50
N TRP A 69 4.33 7.90 0.32
CA TRP A 69 5.53 7.24 -0.12
C TRP A 69 5.24 6.11 -1.13
N TRP A 70 4.21 5.27 -0.89
CA TRP A 70 3.79 4.25 -1.85
C TRP A 70 3.34 4.87 -3.17
N ILE A 71 2.51 5.93 -3.12
CA ILE A 71 2.05 6.61 -4.32
C ILE A 71 3.25 7.15 -5.12
N ALA A 72 4.21 7.79 -4.46
CA ALA A 72 5.42 8.28 -5.10
C ALA A 72 6.27 7.14 -5.70
N ALA A 73 6.45 6.04 -4.96
CA ALA A 73 7.18 4.88 -5.45
C ALA A 73 6.49 4.25 -6.68
N LEU A 74 5.18 4.03 -6.62
CA LEU A 74 4.40 3.48 -7.74
C LEU A 74 4.48 4.38 -8.98
N ALA A 75 4.28 5.69 -8.80
CA ALA A 75 4.37 6.65 -9.90
C ALA A 75 5.77 6.66 -10.51
N TRP A 76 6.82 6.70 -9.68
CA TRP A 76 8.21 6.68 -10.15
C TRP A 76 8.55 5.38 -10.88
N GLY A 77 8.15 4.23 -10.32
CA GLY A 77 8.34 2.93 -10.98
C GLY A 77 7.65 2.85 -12.34
N ALA A 78 6.39 3.29 -12.42
CA ALA A 78 5.64 3.31 -13.68
C ALA A 78 6.28 4.22 -14.74
N LEU A 79 6.94 5.31 -14.33
CA LEU A 79 7.56 6.26 -15.25
C LEU A 79 8.98 5.85 -15.67
N LYS A 80 9.76 5.22 -14.77
CA LYS A 80 11.21 5.04 -14.95
C LYS A 80 11.67 3.59 -15.05
N MET A 81 10.94 2.63 -14.47
CA MET A 81 11.34 1.23 -14.51
C MET A 81 11.11 0.64 -15.91
N ASP A 82 11.96 -0.29 -16.34
CA ASP A 82 11.76 -1.06 -17.56
C ASP A 82 10.48 -1.90 -17.48
N TYR A 83 9.82 -2.11 -18.64
CA TYR A 83 8.50 -2.76 -18.67
C TYR A 83 8.48 -4.19 -18.11
N PRO A 84 9.46 -5.08 -18.39
CA PRO A 84 9.46 -6.43 -17.83
C PRO A 84 9.48 -6.43 -16.30
N ARG A 85 10.33 -5.62 -15.69
CA ARG A 85 10.45 -5.50 -14.23
C ARG A 85 9.21 -4.84 -13.61
N TRP A 86 8.72 -3.77 -14.22
CA TRP A 86 7.47 -3.12 -13.81
C TRP A 86 6.29 -4.10 -13.83
N ARG A 87 6.17 -4.92 -14.88
CA ARG A 87 5.15 -5.96 -14.97
C ARG A 87 5.27 -6.99 -13.86
N GLN A 88 6.48 -7.49 -13.58
CA GLN A 88 6.73 -8.46 -12.49
C GLN A 88 6.33 -7.87 -11.14
N PHE A 89 6.77 -6.65 -10.84
CA PHE A 89 6.40 -5.92 -9.64
C PHE A 89 4.88 -5.77 -9.52
N SER A 90 4.24 -5.28 -10.58
CA SER A 90 2.79 -5.02 -10.57
C SER A 90 1.97 -6.29 -10.40
N LEU A 91 2.39 -7.40 -11.03
CA LEU A 91 1.73 -8.69 -10.85
C LEU A 91 1.95 -9.24 -9.44
N CYS A 92 3.17 -9.16 -8.91
CA CYS A 92 3.46 -9.60 -7.54
C CYS A 92 2.60 -8.83 -6.54
N LEU A 93 2.61 -7.51 -6.58
CA LEU A 93 1.81 -6.68 -5.68
C LEU A 93 0.30 -6.91 -5.89
N GLY A 94 -0.16 -6.92 -7.14
CA GLY A 94 -1.57 -7.11 -7.46
C GLY A 94 -2.12 -8.45 -7.00
N ILE A 95 -1.39 -9.55 -7.22
CA ILE A 95 -1.78 -10.89 -6.75
C ILE A 95 -1.81 -10.92 -5.21
N THR A 96 -0.81 -10.33 -4.54
CA THR A 96 -0.77 -10.26 -3.08
C THR A 96 -1.98 -9.49 -2.53
N ILE A 97 -2.34 -8.35 -3.14
CA ILE A 97 -3.53 -7.59 -2.74
C ILE A 97 -4.80 -8.44 -2.90
N VAL A 98 -4.97 -9.11 -4.04
CA VAL A 98 -6.16 -9.94 -4.31
C VAL A 98 -6.26 -11.08 -3.30
N ILE A 99 -5.16 -11.79 -3.03
CA ILE A 99 -5.12 -12.85 -2.02
C ILE A 99 -5.48 -12.29 -0.64
N SER A 100 -4.94 -11.12 -0.27
CA SER A 100 -5.25 -10.47 1.00
C SER A 100 -6.73 -10.14 1.13
N TYR A 101 -7.36 -9.64 0.07
CA TYR A 101 -8.80 -9.35 0.08
C TYR A 101 -9.65 -10.60 0.19
N LEU A 102 -9.25 -11.69 -0.46
CA LEU A 102 -9.91 -12.99 -0.28
C LEU A 102 -9.82 -13.47 1.17
N ILE A 103 -8.66 -13.30 1.80
CA ILE A 103 -8.48 -13.63 3.22
C ILE A 103 -9.38 -12.75 4.10
N PHE A 104 -9.42 -11.43 3.86
CA PHE A 104 -10.28 -10.51 4.62
C PHE A 104 -11.76 -10.89 4.57
N ILE A 105 -12.23 -11.37 3.42
CA ILE A 105 -13.63 -11.77 3.22
C ILE A 105 -13.93 -13.14 3.82
N ILE A 106 -13.02 -14.12 3.61
CA ILE A 106 -13.26 -15.52 4.01
C ILE A 106 -12.91 -15.74 5.49
N TYR A 107 -11.87 -15.06 5.96
CA TYR A 107 -11.34 -15.20 7.32
C TYR A 107 -11.06 -13.83 7.94
N PRO A 108 -12.10 -13.07 8.27
CA PRO A 108 -11.93 -11.73 8.78
C PRO A 108 -11.18 -11.71 10.10
N THR A 109 -10.30 -10.74 10.24
CA THR A 109 -9.58 -10.46 11.47
C THR A 109 -9.80 -9.00 11.88
N TYR A 110 -9.83 -8.72 13.17
CA TYR A 110 -9.98 -7.37 13.68
C TYR A 110 -9.02 -7.11 14.85
N VAL A 111 -8.75 -5.83 15.12
CA VAL A 111 -7.94 -5.41 16.29
C VAL A 111 -8.82 -4.74 17.33
N VAL A 112 -8.56 -5.06 18.60
CA VAL A 112 -9.12 -4.32 19.73
C VAL A 112 -8.29 -3.06 19.90
N ARG A 113 -8.93 -1.90 19.68
CA ARG A 113 -8.25 -0.60 19.81
C ARG A 113 -8.22 -0.16 21.24
N PRO A 114 -7.05 0.17 21.79
CA PRO A 114 -6.95 0.73 23.14
C PRO A 114 -7.60 2.13 23.18
N GLU A 115 -8.16 2.48 24.33
CA GLU A 115 -8.68 3.82 24.57
C GLU A 115 -7.54 4.83 24.63
N ILE A 116 -7.75 5.98 23.99
CA ILE A 116 -6.80 7.08 23.93
C ILE A 116 -7.41 8.25 24.71
N THR A 117 -6.85 8.51 25.87
CA THR A 117 -7.27 9.61 26.74
C THR A 117 -6.39 10.85 26.63
N ALA A 118 -5.16 10.69 26.10
CA ALA A 118 -4.22 11.78 25.94
C ALA A 118 -4.66 12.74 24.81
N GLN A 119 -4.40 14.05 25.04
CA GLN A 119 -4.80 15.13 24.14
C GLN A 119 -3.64 15.69 23.30
N ASP A 120 -2.47 15.02 23.33
CA ASP A 120 -1.31 15.45 22.55
C ASP A 120 -1.50 15.22 21.04
N PHE A 121 -0.66 15.85 20.25
CA PHE A 121 -0.73 15.83 18.79
C PHE A 121 -0.70 14.39 18.21
N PHE A 122 0.15 13.51 18.73
CA PHE A 122 0.27 12.16 18.19
C PHE A 122 -0.95 11.30 18.54
N SER A 123 -1.50 11.47 19.74
CA SER A 123 -2.74 10.83 20.15
C SER A 123 -3.92 11.27 19.27
N GLN A 124 -3.99 12.54 18.91
CA GLN A 124 -5.01 13.03 17.95
C GLN A 124 -4.85 12.43 16.56
N LEU A 125 -3.61 12.21 16.09
CA LEU A 125 -3.37 11.48 14.82
C LEU A 125 -3.87 10.04 14.88
N VAL A 126 -3.67 9.33 15.98
CA VAL A 126 -4.21 7.96 16.15
C VAL A 126 -5.74 7.97 16.15
N LEU A 127 -6.37 8.91 16.85
CA LEU A 127 -7.83 9.07 16.85
C LEU A 127 -8.36 9.35 15.43
N TRP A 128 -7.66 10.18 14.66
CA TRP A 128 -7.99 10.44 13.26
C TRP A 128 -7.90 9.17 12.40
N ILE A 129 -6.85 8.35 12.59
CA ILE A 129 -6.72 7.03 11.93
C ILE A 129 -7.91 6.15 12.32
N TYR A 130 -8.26 6.08 13.61
CA TYR A 130 -9.38 5.28 14.09
C TYR A 130 -10.73 5.70 13.49
N GLY A 131 -10.90 6.98 13.20
CA GLY A 131 -12.10 7.49 12.53
C GLY A 131 -12.12 7.25 11.02
N SER A 132 -10.95 7.10 10.40
CA SER A 132 -10.80 6.97 8.94
C SER A 132 -10.74 5.52 8.45
N ASP A 133 -10.32 4.60 9.29
CA ASP A 133 -10.15 3.18 9.00
C ASP A 133 -10.95 2.33 9.99
N GLN A 134 -11.51 1.22 9.53
CA GLN A 134 -12.24 0.31 10.40
C GLN A 134 -11.28 -0.61 11.17
N VAL A 135 -11.80 -1.35 12.16
CA VAL A 135 -11.02 -2.27 12.98
C VAL A 135 -10.64 -3.55 12.27
N HIS A 136 -11.30 -3.85 11.15
CA HIS A 136 -11.14 -5.09 10.40
C HIS A 136 -9.91 -5.08 9.48
N ASN A 137 -9.63 -6.23 8.86
CA ASN A 137 -8.52 -6.42 7.93
C ASN A 137 -7.13 -6.31 8.59
N ALA A 138 -7.02 -6.82 9.83
CA ALA A 138 -5.77 -6.79 10.60
C ALA A 138 -4.66 -7.63 9.97
N LEU A 139 -4.98 -8.82 9.45
CA LEU A 139 -4.04 -9.74 8.81
C LEU A 139 -4.60 -10.29 7.49
N PRO A 140 -3.74 -10.38 6.45
CA PRO A 140 -2.35 -9.91 6.37
C PRO A 140 -2.26 -8.38 6.31
N SER A 141 -1.23 -7.78 6.94
CA SER A 141 -1.07 -6.33 7.00
C SER A 141 -0.74 -5.73 5.62
N GLY A 142 -1.64 -4.91 5.09
CA GLY A 142 -1.47 -4.17 3.84
C GLY A 142 -0.24 -3.26 3.84
N HIS A 143 0.05 -2.62 4.96
CA HIS A 143 1.23 -1.77 5.14
C HIS A 143 2.52 -2.59 5.05
N THR A 144 2.56 -3.75 5.68
CA THR A 144 3.75 -4.60 5.69
C THR A 144 4.06 -5.16 4.31
N TYR A 145 3.11 -5.83 3.65
CA TYR A 145 3.42 -6.48 2.37
C TYR A 145 3.66 -5.47 1.25
N THR A 146 2.91 -4.37 1.21
CA THR A 146 3.11 -3.34 0.18
C THR A 146 4.49 -2.71 0.31
N THR A 147 4.88 -2.31 1.52
CA THR A 147 6.20 -1.74 1.80
C THR A 147 7.30 -2.73 1.45
N LEU A 148 7.18 -3.98 1.88
CA LEU A 148 8.19 -5.01 1.65
C LEU A 148 8.40 -5.28 0.15
N ILE A 149 7.33 -5.44 -0.62
CA ILE A 149 7.39 -5.67 -2.06
C ILE A 149 8.05 -4.47 -2.76
N ILE A 150 7.67 -3.23 -2.41
CA ILE A 150 8.33 -2.03 -2.95
C ILE A 150 9.83 -2.07 -2.64
N VAL A 151 10.21 -2.26 -1.38
CA VAL A 151 11.62 -2.27 -0.97
C VAL A 151 12.42 -3.35 -1.72
N ILE A 152 11.91 -4.58 -1.84
CA ILE A 152 12.57 -5.67 -2.55
C ILE A 152 12.82 -5.30 -4.02
N PHE A 153 11.79 -4.86 -4.74
CA PHE A 153 11.93 -4.53 -6.16
C PHE A 153 12.80 -3.30 -6.40
N TRP A 154 12.69 -2.28 -5.56
CA TRP A 154 13.52 -1.05 -5.66
C TRP A 154 14.98 -1.33 -5.33
N SER A 155 15.28 -2.12 -4.31
CA SER A 155 16.66 -2.49 -3.98
C SER A 155 17.36 -3.27 -5.10
N GLN A 156 16.61 -4.05 -5.88
CA GLN A 156 17.14 -4.76 -7.04
C GLN A 156 17.28 -3.85 -8.26
N TRP A 157 16.39 -2.86 -8.40
CA TRP A 157 16.40 -1.94 -9.53
C TRP A 157 17.43 -0.82 -9.36
N LEU A 158 17.65 -0.35 -8.13
CA LEU A 158 18.57 0.72 -7.79
C LEU A 158 19.77 0.19 -6.95
N PRO A 159 20.62 -0.68 -7.51
CA PRO A 159 21.69 -1.32 -6.73
C PRO A 159 22.68 -0.33 -6.13
N LYS A 160 22.78 0.90 -6.66
CA LYS A 160 23.66 1.97 -6.15
C LYS A 160 23.14 2.59 -4.83
N LEU A 161 21.90 2.32 -4.47
CA LEU A 161 21.30 2.78 -3.20
C LEU A 161 21.36 1.71 -2.10
N LYS A 162 22.08 0.60 -2.34
CA LYS A 162 22.35 -0.35 -1.25
C LYS A 162 23.23 0.35 -0.23
N PRO A 163 22.85 0.38 1.06
CA PRO A 163 23.75 0.85 2.09
C PRO A 163 25.01 -0.02 2.06
N LEU A 164 26.16 0.62 2.13
CA LEU A 164 27.47 0.00 2.30
C LEU A 164 27.51 -0.78 3.61
#